data_cb9315f2f9e7dbdad2a4e62dc1ac3fb3
#
_entry.id   cb9315f2f9e7dbdad2a4e62dc1ac3fb3
#
_cell.length_a   1.000
_cell.length_b   1.000
_cell.length_c   1.000
_cell.angle_alpha   90.00
_cell.angle_beta   90.00
_cell.angle_gamma   90.00
#
_symmetry.space_group_name_H-M   'P 1'
#
loop_
_entity.id
_entity.type
_entity.pdbx_description
1 polymer ?
#
loop_
_entity_poly.entity_id
_entity_poly.type
_entity_poly.pdbx_seq_one_letter_code
_entity_poly.pdbx_strand_id
1 'polypeptide(L)'
;MKFRKLLFGLPLMAASLLPHGHHHVDVQDDAVLHKLTHGEDGRKNQFGPATMALLDTIAFAEGTAYRPNNGYNTQFTGRQFSGVNHPRQILGSGRYRSDAAGRYQFLSTTWDSLGGGAMTPDRQDKGAVRLILKRLNQVGIRVNNANDLEYLLKKEGLSKRILAALAPEWASLPTVWGASYYGQPVKSHAVLQNHFKARL
;
A
#
# COMPACT_ATOMS: atom_id res chain seq x y z
N MET A 1 15.57 23.26 -5.49
CA MET A 1 15.62 22.18 -6.48
C MET A 1 14.53 21.17 -6.14
N LYS A 2 13.47 21.08 -6.97
CA LYS A 2 12.34 20.16 -6.73
C LYS A 2 12.75 18.76 -7.19
N PHE A 3 13.02 17.86 -6.24
CA PHE A 3 13.17 16.43 -6.55
C PHE A 3 11.83 15.88 -7.01
N ARG A 4 11.72 15.58 -8.31
CA ARG A 4 10.59 14.84 -8.86
C ARG A 4 10.71 13.40 -8.38
N LYS A 5 9.78 12.97 -7.54
CA LYS A 5 9.55 11.54 -7.29
C LYS A 5 9.13 10.88 -8.61
N LEU A 6 10.05 10.25 -9.30
CA LEU A 6 9.75 9.33 -10.39
C LEU A 6 9.44 7.97 -9.77
N LEU A 7 8.23 7.81 -9.32
CA LEU A 7 7.68 6.54 -8.85
C LEU A 7 6.91 5.90 -10.01
N PHE A 8 7.50 4.93 -10.64
CA PHE A 8 6.82 4.07 -11.60
C PHE A 8 6.78 2.64 -11.03
N GLY A 9 5.75 2.36 -10.25
CA GLY A 9 5.38 0.99 -9.94
C GLY A 9 4.60 0.41 -11.11
N LEU A 10 5.17 -0.50 -11.89
CA LEU A 10 4.40 -1.36 -12.74
C LEU A 10 3.71 -2.41 -11.87
N PRO A 11 2.41 -2.66 -12.03
CA PRO A 11 1.88 -3.94 -11.64
C PRO A 11 2.59 -5.00 -12.48
N LEU A 12 3.26 -5.93 -11.85
CA LEU A 12 3.78 -7.10 -12.53
C LEU A 12 2.58 -7.88 -13.05
N MET A 13 2.20 -7.65 -14.29
CA MET A 13 1.36 -8.56 -15.05
C MET A 13 2.20 -9.81 -15.29
N ALA A 14 2.17 -10.75 -14.36
CA ALA A 14 2.40 -12.12 -14.72
C ALA A 14 1.19 -12.56 -15.53
N ALA A 15 1.25 -12.38 -16.84
CA ALA A 15 0.35 -13.02 -17.77
C ALA A 15 0.66 -14.52 -17.77
N SER A 16 0.08 -15.26 -16.84
CA SER A 16 -0.15 -16.69 -17.03
C SER A 16 -1.40 -16.80 -17.88
N LEU A 17 -1.22 -17.18 -19.14
CA LEU A 17 -2.27 -17.69 -20.01
C LEU A 17 -2.86 -18.95 -19.36
N LEU A 18 -4.03 -18.81 -18.77
CA LEU A 18 -4.91 -19.90 -18.43
C LEU A 18 -6.23 -19.74 -19.19
N PRO A 19 -6.87 -20.83 -19.64
CA PRO A 19 -8.00 -20.79 -20.54
C PRO A 19 -9.25 -20.18 -19.88
N HIS A 20 -10.08 -19.54 -20.71
CA HIS A 20 -11.32 -18.90 -20.37
C HIS A 20 -12.30 -19.88 -19.69
N GLY A 21 -12.39 -19.81 -18.39
CA GLY A 21 -13.49 -20.30 -17.61
C GLY A 21 -14.02 -19.13 -16.79
N HIS A 22 -15.29 -18.77 -17.01
CA HIS A 22 -15.99 -17.81 -16.15
C HIS A 22 -16.16 -18.45 -14.77
N HIS A 23 -15.20 -18.25 -13.87
CA HIS A 23 -15.40 -18.43 -12.45
C HIS A 23 -15.75 -17.09 -11.83
N HIS A 24 -17.01 -16.97 -11.37
CA HIS A 24 -17.37 -16.03 -10.33
C HIS A 24 -16.45 -16.34 -9.14
N VAL A 25 -15.44 -15.52 -8.92
CA VAL A 25 -14.66 -15.56 -7.67
C VAL A 25 -15.57 -14.97 -6.61
N ASP A 26 -16.10 -15.85 -5.76
CA ASP A 26 -16.98 -15.47 -4.67
C ASP A 26 -16.19 -14.64 -3.65
N VAL A 27 -16.72 -13.49 -3.25
CA VAL A 27 -16.10 -12.59 -2.27
C VAL A 27 -15.87 -13.28 -0.92
N GLN A 28 -16.59 -14.36 -0.64
CA GLN A 28 -16.41 -15.21 0.53
C GLN A 28 -15.11 -16.02 0.49
N ASP A 29 -14.68 -16.47 -0.69
CA ASP A 29 -13.42 -17.24 -0.83
C ASP A 29 -12.20 -16.36 -0.56
N ASP A 30 -12.25 -15.08 -0.90
CA ASP A 30 -11.16 -14.13 -0.65
C ASP A 30 -10.99 -13.83 0.86
N ALA A 31 -12.08 -13.80 1.62
CA ALA A 31 -12.06 -13.61 3.08
C ALA A 31 -11.59 -14.88 3.82
N VAL A 32 -11.95 -16.06 3.32
CA VAL A 32 -11.50 -17.35 3.86
C VAL A 32 -10.03 -17.56 3.52
N LEU A 33 -9.61 -17.28 2.29
CA LEU A 33 -8.22 -17.35 1.87
C LEU A 33 -7.36 -16.38 2.67
N HIS A 34 -7.87 -15.17 2.96
CA HIS A 34 -7.21 -14.20 3.84
C HIS A 34 -7.02 -14.75 5.27
N LYS A 35 -8.04 -15.39 5.86
CA LYS A 35 -7.93 -16.05 7.17
C LYS A 35 -6.98 -17.25 7.18
N LEU A 36 -6.93 -18.02 6.10
CA LEU A 36 -6.06 -19.19 5.98
C LEU A 36 -4.60 -18.83 5.69
N THR A 37 -4.36 -17.72 4.99
CA THR A 37 -3.01 -17.25 4.63
C THR A 37 -2.44 -16.24 5.65
N HIS A 38 -3.27 -15.66 6.50
CA HIS A 38 -2.91 -14.71 7.57
C HIS A 38 -3.16 -15.32 8.96
N GLY A 39 -2.93 -16.63 9.10
CA GLY A 39 -2.84 -17.24 10.42
C GLY A 39 -1.85 -16.44 11.28
N GLU A 40 -2.32 -15.96 12.41
CA GLU A 40 -1.62 -15.34 13.58
C GLU A 40 -0.13 -14.96 13.35
N ASP A 41 0.15 -14.18 12.32
CA ASP A 41 1.51 -13.83 11.91
C ASP A 41 2.07 -12.64 12.70
N GLY A 42 2.08 -12.72 14.00
CA GLY A 42 2.86 -11.81 14.86
C GLY A 42 2.62 -10.29 14.67
N ARG A 43 1.69 -9.92 13.81
CA ARG A 43 1.19 -8.56 13.62
C ARG A 43 0.41 -8.19 14.86
N LYS A 44 1.08 -7.66 15.86
CA LYS A 44 0.38 -7.00 16.97
C LYS A 44 -0.53 -5.94 16.34
N ASN A 45 -1.84 -6.06 16.54
CA ASN A 45 -2.81 -5.04 16.13
C ASN A 45 -2.48 -3.71 16.82
N GLN A 46 -1.59 -2.93 16.21
CA GLN A 46 -1.11 -1.66 16.76
C GLN A 46 -2.10 -0.53 16.53
N PHE A 47 -3.01 -0.75 15.58
CA PHE A 47 -3.99 0.23 15.12
C PHE A 47 -5.39 -0.39 15.14
N GLY A 48 -6.40 0.45 15.09
CA GLY A 48 -7.78 -0.01 14.98
C GLY A 48 -8.07 -0.70 13.63
N PRO A 49 -9.17 -1.47 13.53
CA PRO A 49 -9.46 -2.30 12.36
C PRO A 49 -9.59 -1.50 11.06
N ALA A 50 -10.17 -0.30 11.07
CA ALA A 50 -10.30 0.49 9.86
C ALA A 50 -8.93 1.05 9.38
N THR A 51 -8.05 1.41 10.30
CA THR A 51 -6.67 1.82 9.96
C THR A 51 -5.89 0.64 9.38
N MET A 52 -6.04 -0.57 9.96
CA MET A 52 -5.42 -1.78 9.42
C MET A 52 -5.96 -2.13 8.04
N ALA A 53 -7.27 -2.03 7.81
CA ALA A 53 -7.91 -2.24 6.50
C ALA A 53 -7.38 -1.25 5.45
N LEU A 54 -7.13 0.01 5.82
CA LEU A 54 -6.49 0.99 4.93
C LEU A 54 -5.05 0.59 4.58
N LEU A 55 -4.26 0.17 5.56
CA LEU A 55 -2.89 -0.30 5.36
C LEU A 55 -2.85 -1.50 4.41
N ASP A 56 -3.76 -2.46 4.59
CA ASP A 56 -3.89 -3.61 3.71
C ASP A 56 -4.31 -3.21 2.29
N THR A 57 -5.18 -2.20 2.17
CA THR A 57 -5.61 -1.68 0.87
C THR A 57 -4.48 -0.94 0.13
N ILE A 58 -3.61 -0.23 0.83
CA ILE A 58 -2.40 0.37 0.25
C ILE A 58 -1.47 -0.74 -0.25
N ALA A 59 -1.20 -1.76 0.57
CA ALA A 59 -0.37 -2.90 0.16
C ALA A 59 -0.97 -3.66 -1.05
N PHE A 60 -2.30 -3.80 -1.09
CA PHE A 60 -3.00 -4.37 -2.24
C PHE A 60 -2.84 -3.51 -3.50
N ALA A 61 -2.92 -2.20 -3.37
CA ALA A 61 -2.69 -1.28 -4.49
C ALA A 61 -1.25 -1.39 -5.01
N GLU A 62 -0.26 -1.45 -4.11
CA GLU A 62 1.17 -1.60 -4.42
C GLU A 62 1.54 -3.02 -4.92
N GLY A 63 0.60 -3.99 -4.87
CA GLY A 63 0.84 -5.36 -5.32
C GLY A 63 1.70 -6.19 -4.36
N THR A 64 1.82 -5.78 -3.11
CA THR A 64 2.62 -6.44 -2.08
C THR A 64 1.81 -7.29 -1.10
N ALA A 65 0.49 -7.07 -0.99
CA ALA A 65 -0.38 -7.70 0.00
C ALA A 65 -0.28 -9.23 0.05
N TYR A 66 -0.12 -9.86 -1.13
CA TYR A 66 -0.08 -11.33 -1.27
C TYR A 66 1.33 -11.87 -1.57
N ARG A 67 2.37 -11.08 -1.29
CA ARG A 67 3.76 -11.53 -1.41
C ARG A 67 4.22 -12.24 -0.14
N PRO A 68 5.28 -13.08 -0.23
CA PRO A 68 5.85 -13.72 0.96
C PRO A 68 6.08 -12.73 2.10
N ASN A 69 5.91 -13.18 3.33
CA ASN A 69 5.98 -12.34 4.53
C ASN A 69 5.06 -11.09 4.43
N ASN A 70 3.83 -11.25 3.88
CA ASN A 70 2.86 -10.16 3.69
C ASN A 70 3.45 -8.92 2.98
N GLY A 71 4.45 -9.12 2.15
CA GLY A 71 5.11 -8.08 1.38
C GLY A 71 6.12 -7.23 2.14
N TYR A 72 6.35 -7.46 3.43
CA TYR A 72 7.28 -6.65 4.23
C TYR A 72 8.73 -6.70 3.76
N ASN A 73 9.13 -7.77 3.07
CA ASN A 73 10.46 -7.93 2.49
C ASN A 73 10.46 -7.86 0.95
N THR A 74 9.49 -7.17 0.36
CA THR A 74 9.35 -7.05 -1.09
C THR A 74 9.97 -5.76 -1.60
N GLN A 75 10.93 -5.86 -2.53
CA GLN A 75 11.48 -4.73 -3.28
C GLN A 75 10.62 -4.44 -4.52
N PHE A 76 10.86 -3.27 -5.12
CA PHE A 76 10.40 -2.96 -6.47
C PHE A 76 10.65 -4.15 -7.41
N THR A 77 9.76 -4.41 -8.36
CA THR A 77 9.70 -5.61 -9.23
C THR A 77 9.29 -6.92 -8.54
N GLY A 78 8.98 -6.93 -7.25
CA GLY A 78 8.54 -8.12 -6.51
C GLY A 78 9.68 -9.00 -5.98
N ARG A 79 10.94 -8.57 -6.12
CA ARG A 79 12.11 -9.28 -5.56
C ARG A 79 12.05 -9.25 -4.03
N GLN A 80 12.43 -10.35 -3.39
CA GLN A 80 12.56 -10.42 -1.93
C GLN A 80 13.95 -9.94 -1.48
N PHE A 81 14.02 -9.32 -0.30
CA PHE A 81 15.28 -9.01 0.38
C PHE A 81 15.34 -9.67 1.75
N SER A 82 16.53 -10.01 2.21
CA SER A 82 16.75 -10.72 3.47
C SER A 82 17.36 -9.84 4.58
N GLY A 83 17.79 -8.63 4.26
CA GLY A 83 18.36 -7.71 5.24
C GLY A 83 17.30 -7.07 6.14
N VAL A 84 17.73 -6.60 7.32
CA VAL A 84 16.84 -5.91 8.27
C VAL A 84 16.62 -4.44 7.91
N ASN A 85 17.52 -3.83 7.14
CA ASN A 85 17.46 -2.43 6.73
C ASN A 85 16.89 -2.28 5.32
N HIS A 86 16.55 -1.04 4.96
CA HIS A 86 16.15 -0.71 3.59
C HIS A 86 17.26 -1.11 2.60
N PRO A 87 16.96 -1.93 1.58
CA PRO A 87 17.99 -2.50 0.68
C PRO A 87 18.67 -1.45 -0.21
N ARG A 88 18.05 -0.29 -0.43
CA ARG A 88 18.58 0.85 -1.23
C ARG A 88 19.00 0.48 -2.65
N GLN A 89 18.65 -0.72 -3.09
CA GLN A 89 19.01 -1.22 -4.40
C GLN A 89 18.02 -0.72 -5.45
N ILE A 90 18.50 0.02 -6.43
CA ILE A 90 17.68 0.44 -7.57
C ILE A 90 17.46 -0.75 -8.48
N LEU A 91 16.20 -1.14 -8.65
CA LEU A 91 15.75 -2.21 -9.54
C LEU A 91 14.97 -1.64 -10.73
N GLY A 92 14.83 -2.47 -11.80
CA GLY A 92 14.15 -2.05 -13.02
C GLY A 92 15.11 -1.45 -14.05
N SER A 93 14.56 -0.95 -15.17
CA SER A 93 15.33 -0.40 -16.29
C SER A 93 14.71 0.87 -16.86
N GLY A 94 15.51 1.68 -17.53
CA GLY A 94 15.07 2.93 -18.16
C GLY A 94 14.37 3.86 -17.17
N ARG A 95 13.21 4.37 -17.55
CA ARG A 95 12.39 5.24 -16.70
C ARG A 95 11.64 4.49 -15.57
N TYR A 96 11.64 3.16 -15.62
CA TYR A 96 11.00 2.29 -14.64
C TYR A 96 12.01 1.75 -13.63
N ARG A 97 12.69 2.66 -12.94
CA ARG A 97 13.70 2.33 -11.94
C ARG A 97 13.29 2.87 -10.58
N SER A 98 13.39 2.03 -9.53
CA SER A 98 13.06 2.43 -8.16
C SER A 98 13.86 1.60 -7.16
N ASP A 99 14.13 2.19 -6.00
CA ASP A 99 14.63 1.52 -4.81
C ASP A 99 13.52 1.24 -3.79
N ALA A 100 12.25 1.36 -4.21
CA ALA A 100 11.09 1.13 -3.36
C ALA A 100 11.14 -0.26 -2.70
N ALA A 101 10.87 -0.32 -1.41
CA ALA A 101 10.94 -1.55 -0.64
C ALA A 101 9.92 -1.60 0.51
N GLY A 102 9.65 -2.84 0.96
CA GLY A 102 8.71 -3.15 2.01
C GLY A 102 7.27 -3.22 1.53
N ARG A 103 6.38 -3.52 2.48
CA ARG A 103 4.95 -3.69 2.23
C ARG A 103 4.30 -2.48 1.56
N TYR A 104 4.77 -1.26 1.90
CA TYR A 104 4.23 0.00 1.41
C TYR A 104 5.13 0.68 0.39
N GLN A 105 6.10 -0.04 -0.16
CA GLN A 105 7.00 0.43 -1.21
C GLN A 105 7.63 1.80 -0.90
N PHE A 106 8.22 1.93 0.30
CA PHE A 106 8.96 3.13 0.67
C PHE A 106 10.20 3.30 -0.20
N LEU A 107 10.41 4.51 -0.72
CA LEU A 107 11.73 4.90 -1.22
C LEU A 107 12.71 5.04 -0.05
N SER A 108 13.99 4.79 -0.28
CA SER A 108 15.02 4.97 0.75
C SER A 108 15.00 6.36 1.37
N THR A 109 14.83 7.40 0.54
CA THR A 109 14.74 8.79 1.02
C THR A 109 13.49 9.04 1.87
N THR A 110 12.37 8.40 1.54
CA THR A 110 11.14 8.47 2.36
C THR A 110 11.37 7.75 3.69
N TRP A 111 11.97 6.54 3.65
CA TRP A 111 12.28 5.78 4.85
C TRP A 111 13.20 6.55 5.80
N ASP A 112 14.25 7.17 5.27
CA ASP A 112 15.17 8.02 6.05
C ASP A 112 14.44 9.21 6.70
N SER A 113 13.51 9.85 5.97
CA SER A 113 12.70 10.95 6.52
C SER A 113 11.76 10.52 7.66
N LEU A 114 11.47 9.23 7.77
CA LEU A 114 10.69 8.62 8.84
C LEU A 114 11.56 8.18 10.04
N GLY A 115 12.85 8.40 9.97
CA GLY A 115 13.83 8.03 11.00
C GLY A 115 14.66 6.79 10.65
N GLY A 116 14.50 6.24 9.45
CA GLY A 116 15.33 5.15 8.93
C GLY A 116 15.38 3.89 9.81
N GLY A 117 16.50 3.16 9.74
CA GLY A 117 16.77 1.97 10.54
C GLY A 117 16.05 0.70 10.05
N ALA A 118 15.87 -0.28 10.93
CA ALA A 118 15.32 -1.59 10.58
C ALA A 118 13.91 -1.51 9.99
N MET A 119 13.67 -2.21 8.89
CA MET A 119 12.36 -2.30 8.19
C MET A 119 11.50 -3.43 8.79
N THR A 120 11.35 -3.45 10.11
CA THR A 120 10.43 -4.41 10.74
C THR A 120 8.98 -4.12 10.33
N PRO A 121 8.07 -5.13 10.34
CA PRO A 121 6.66 -4.92 10.05
C PRO A 121 6.05 -3.76 10.86
N ASP A 122 6.28 -3.73 12.17
CA ASP A 122 5.83 -2.69 13.09
C ASP A 122 6.27 -1.28 12.65
N ARG A 123 7.53 -1.12 12.27
CA ARG A 123 8.06 0.18 11.86
C ARG A 123 7.53 0.61 10.49
N GLN A 124 7.32 -0.35 9.58
CA GLN A 124 6.72 -0.07 8.29
C GLN A 124 5.26 0.39 8.44
N ASP A 125 4.45 -0.29 9.27
CA ASP A 125 3.08 0.09 9.55
C ASP A 125 3.00 1.49 10.17
N LYS A 126 3.82 1.78 11.18
CA LYS A 126 3.93 3.11 11.81
C LYS A 126 4.37 4.19 10.81
N GLY A 127 5.33 3.85 9.95
CA GLY A 127 5.80 4.74 8.89
C GLY A 127 4.69 5.09 7.90
N ALA A 128 3.92 4.09 7.47
CA ALA A 128 2.78 4.30 6.57
C ALA A 128 1.71 5.18 7.21
N VAL A 129 1.34 4.92 8.48
CA VAL A 129 0.38 5.77 9.21
C VAL A 129 0.88 7.22 9.30
N ARG A 130 2.15 7.47 9.61
CA ARG A 130 2.71 8.83 9.63
C ARG A 130 2.56 9.54 8.28
N LEU A 131 2.81 8.84 7.17
CA LEU A 131 2.63 9.40 5.83
C LEU A 131 1.17 9.67 5.52
N ILE A 132 0.24 8.77 5.91
CA ILE A 132 -1.20 8.97 5.77
C ILE A 132 -1.62 10.25 6.49
N LEU A 133 -1.30 10.39 7.78
CA LEU A 133 -1.64 11.57 8.57
C LEU A 133 -1.09 12.84 7.92
N LYS A 134 0.17 12.82 7.49
CA LYS A 134 0.80 13.95 6.80
C LYS A 134 0.04 14.33 5.53
N ARG A 135 -0.33 13.35 4.68
CA ARG A 135 -1.01 13.60 3.41
C ARG A 135 -2.43 14.12 3.59
N LEU A 136 -3.17 13.56 4.55
CA LEU A 136 -4.52 14.01 4.86
C LEU A 136 -4.51 15.47 5.38
N ASN A 137 -3.60 15.80 6.30
CA ASN A 137 -3.48 17.17 6.81
C ASN A 137 -3.08 18.18 5.73
N GLN A 138 -2.24 17.79 4.75
CA GLN A 138 -1.86 18.65 3.62
C GLN A 138 -3.03 19.08 2.74
N VAL A 139 -4.12 18.32 2.72
CA VAL A 139 -5.35 18.64 1.96
C VAL A 139 -6.49 19.11 2.86
N GLY A 140 -6.19 19.46 4.10
CA GLY A 140 -7.17 20.00 5.06
C GLY A 140 -8.09 18.93 5.70
N ILE A 141 -7.77 17.64 5.59
CA ILE A 141 -8.44 16.59 6.35
C ILE A 141 -7.66 16.44 7.67
N ARG A 142 -8.19 17.04 8.74
CA ARG A 142 -7.50 17.11 10.04
C ARG A 142 -7.54 15.76 10.75
N VAL A 143 -6.37 15.15 10.93
CA VAL A 143 -6.13 13.92 11.69
C VAL A 143 -4.78 14.08 12.40
N ASN A 144 -4.76 14.01 13.73
CA ASN A 144 -3.55 14.28 14.52
C ASN A 144 -2.81 12.99 14.90
N ASN A 145 -3.55 11.89 14.98
CA ASN A 145 -3.06 10.60 15.44
C ASN A 145 -3.84 9.44 14.82
N ALA A 146 -3.44 8.21 15.14
CA ALA A 146 -4.08 7.02 14.60
C ALA A 146 -5.54 6.83 15.05
N ASN A 147 -5.94 7.36 16.22
CA ASN A 147 -7.32 7.27 16.67
C ASN A 147 -8.22 8.21 15.85
N ASP A 148 -7.74 9.40 15.52
CA ASP A 148 -8.46 10.32 14.62
C ASP A 148 -8.64 9.69 13.23
N LEU A 149 -7.60 9.04 12.72
CA LEU A 149 -7.65 8.31 11.45
C LEU A 149 -8.66 7.16 11.51
N GLU A 150 -8.63 6.36 12.57
CA GLU A 150 -9.57 5.27 12.80
C GLU A 150 -11.01 5.78 12.81
N TYR A 151 -11.27 6.86 13.55
CA TYR A 151 -12.60 7.50 13.62
C TYR A 151 -13.05 7.98 12.24
N LEU A 152 -12.18 8.68 11.51
CA LEU A 152 -12.46 9.17 10.15
C LEU A 152 -12.86 8.02 9.23
N LEU A 153 -12.08 6.94 9.22
CA LEU A 153 -12.31 5.79 8.35
C LEU A 153 -13.58 5.01 8.71
N LYS A 154 -13.91 4.90 10.01
CA LYS A 154 -15.18 4.31 10.46
C LYS A 154 -16.38 5.15 10.05
N LYS A 155 -16.26 6.46 10.12
CA LYS A 155 -17.34 7.40 9.81
C LYS A 155 -17.59 7.54 8.30
N GLU A 156 -16.53 7.69 7.49
CA GLU A 156 -16.63 8.03 6.07
C GLU A 156 -16.30 6.87 5.15
N GLY A 157 -15.72 5.79 5.66
CA GLY A 157 -15.12 4.75 4.85
C GLY A 157 -13.91 5.24 4.07
N LEU A 158 -13.43 4.42 3.13
CA LEU A 158 -12.36 4.81 2.22
C LEU A 158 -12.91 5.62 1.05
N SER A 159 -13.10 6.91 1.24
CA SER A 159 -13.67 7.81 0.24
C SER A 159 -12.69 8.11 -0.91
N LYS A 160 -13.21 8.55 -2.08
CA LYS A 160 -12.39 9.02 -3.21
C LYS A 160 -11.46 10.17 -2.79
N ARG A 161 -11.91 11.05 -1.88
CA ARG A 161 -11.14 12.17 -1.37
C ARG A 161 -9.93 11.68 -0.57
N ILE A 162 -10.12 10.67 0.29
CA ILE A 162 -9.02 10.05 1.05
C ILE A 162 -8.02 9.41 0.09
N LEU A 163 -8.45 8.56 -0.85
CA LEU A 163 -7.58 7.94 -1.84
C LEU A 163 -6.77 8.97 -2.63
N ALA A 164 -7.41 10.03 -3.10
CA ALA A 164 -6.75 11.09 -3.85
C ALA A 164 -5.72 11.88 -3.02
N ALA A 165 -5.99 12.11 -1.73
CA ALA A 165 -5.04 12.73 -0.82
C ALA A 165 -3.76 11.89 -0.65
N LEU A 166 -3.88 10.57 -0.72
CA LEU A 166 -2.78 9.62 -0.57
C LEU A 166 -2.03 9.35 -1.89
N ALA A 167 -2.64 9.60 -3.05
CA ALA A 167 -2.06 9.31 -4.37
C ALA A 167 -0.68 9.98 -4.64
N PRO A 168 -0.33 11.16 -4.09
CA PRO A 168 1.02 11.69 -4.20
C PRO A 168 2.08 10.92 -3.42
N GLU A 169 1.69 10.09 -2.46
CA GLU A 169 2.60 9.21 -1.72
C GLU A 169 2.67 7.82 -2.35
N TRP A 170 1.53 7.24 -2.66
CA TRP A 170 1.39 5.92 -3.27
C TRP A 170 0.86 6.05 -4.69
N ALA A 171 1.76 5.96 -5.66
CA ALA A 171 1.46 6.16 -7.08
C ALA A 171 0.44 5.17 -7.66
N SER A 172 0.23 4.04 -6.99
CA SER A 172 -0.78 3.02 -7.29
C SER A 172 -2.21 3.41 -6.91
N LEU A 173 -2.37 4.51 -6.12
CA LEU A 173 -3.68 5.03 -5.73
C LEU A 173 -4.21 6.04 -6.75
N PRO A 174 -5.54 6.05 -6.99
CA PRO A 174 -6.15 6.95 -7.97
C PRO A 174 -6.37 8.36 -7.39
N THR A 175 -6.26 9.36 -8.25
CA THR A 175 -6.76 10.71 -8.00
C THR A 175 -8.29 10.73 -7.96
N VAL A 176 -8.92 11.85 -7.62
CA VAL A 176 -10.40 11.99 -7.63
C VAL A 176 -11.03 11.61 -8.97
N TRP A 177 -10.31 11.78 -10.05
CA TRP A 177 -10.72 11.46 -11.41
C TRP A 177 -10.52 9.99 -11.81
N GLY A 178 -9.96 9.17 -10.92
CA GLY A 178 -9.67 7.77 -11.21
C GLY A 178 -8.37 7.52 -11.99
N ALA A 179 -7.62 8.59 -12.31
CA ALA A 179 -6.33 8.50 -12.99
C ALA A 179 -5.18 8.43 -11.98
N SER A 180 -4.02 7.95 -12.42
CA SER A 180 -2.79 8.01 -11.64
C SER A 180 -2.31 9.45 -11.44
N TYR A 181 -1.73 9.73 -10.30
CA TYR A 181 -1.04 11.00 -10.05
C TYR A 181 0.23 11.14 -10.93
N TYR A 182 0.84 10.02 -11.32
CA TYR A 182 2.10 9.96 -12.08
C TYR A 182 1.96 9.35 -13.49
N GLY A 183 0.74 9.11 -13.96
CA GLY A 183 0.48 8.60 -15.31
C GLY A 183 0.66 7.08 -15.50
N GLN A 184 0.71 6.29 -14.41
CA GLN A 184 0.79 4.83 -14.45
C GLN A 184 -0.58 4.18 -14.25
N PRO A 185 -0.76 2.88 -14.57
CA PRO A 185 -1.99 2.16 -14.27
C PRO A 185 -2.29 2.15 -12.77
N VAL A 186 -3.54 2.35 -12.40
CA VAL A 186 -4.03 2.30 -11.00
C VAL A 186 -5.27 1.42 -10.91
N LYS A 187 -5.54 0.90 -9.71
CA LYS A 187 -6.81 0.24 -9.43
C LYS A 187 -7.92 1.28 -9.31
N SER A 188 -9.15 0.91 -9.75
CA SER A 188 -10.29 1.83 -9.64
C SER A 188 -10.66 2.08 -8.16
N HIS A 189 -11.33 3.21 -7.91
CA HIS A 189 -11.87 3.53 -6.59
C HIS A 189 -12.75 2.40 -6.04
N ALA A 190 -13.63 1.83 -6.88
CA ALA A 190 -14.55 0.77 -6.47
C ALA A 190 -13.78 -0.47 -6.00
N VAL A 191 -12.76 -0.90 -6.73
CA VAL A 191 -11.91 -2.05 -6.35
C VAL A 191 -11.24 -1.81 -5.01
N LEU A 192 -10.65 -0.63 -4.78
CA LEU A 192 -9.98 -0.31 -3.52
C LEU A 192 -10.97 -0.17 -2.36
N GLN A 193 -12.14 0.43 -2.59
CA GLN A 193 -13.19 0.54 -1.57
C GLN A 193 -13.76 -0.82 -1.18
N ASN A 194 -13.96 -1.72 -2.13
CA ASN A 194 -14.43 -3.08 -1.85
C ASN A 194 -13.37 -3.86 -1.08
N HIS A 195 -12.09 -3.74 -1.47
CA HIS A 195 -10.99 -4.36 -0.74
C HIS A 195 -10.91 -3.86 0.72
N PHE A 196 -11.05 -2.56 0.94
CA PHE A 196 -11.09 -1.97 2.27
C PHE A 196 -12.26 -2.53 3.10
N LYS A 197 -13.47 -2.54 2.55
CA LYS A 197 -14.67 -3.05 3.23
C LYS A 197 -14.57 -4.52 3.62
N ALA A 198 -13.95 -5.33 2.77
CA ALA A 198 -13.77 -6.75 3.03
C ALA A 198 -12.76 -7.04 4.16
N ARG A 199 -12.07 -6.03 4.69
CA ARG A 199 -11.07 -6.13 5.75
C ARG A 199 -11.45 -5.40 7.05
N LEU A 200 -12.62 -4.78 7.07
CA LEU A 200 -13.25 -4.25 8.28
C LEU A 200 -13.89 -5.36 9.10
#